data_1423cd214b6163330ba972e8cf92f820
#
_entry.id   1423cd214b6163330ba972e8cf92f820
#
_cell.length_a   1.000
_cell.length_b   1.000
_cell.length_c   1.000
_cell.angle_alpha   90.00
_cell.angle_beta   90.00
_cell.angle_gamma   90.00
#
_symmetry.space_group_name_H-M   'P 1'
#
loop_
_entity.id
_entity.type
_entity.pdbx_description
1 polymer ?
#
loop_
_entity_poly.entity_id
_entity_poly.type
_entity_poly.pdbx_seq_one_letter_code
_entity_poly.pdbx_strand_id
1 'polypeptide(L)'
;MKKTLFSLIAVLTLFATSHVASAQTATPGINARQANERARIHQGVASGELTRPEAARLKAREAEINQDKRAAKADGIVTRDERQDIRKDERQASRAIYRQKHDGQERRPRMVR
;
A
#
# COMPACT_ATOMS: atom_id res chain seq x y z
N MET A 1 43.55 49.98 -26.11
CA MET A 1 43.78 49.30 -24.82
C MET A 1 42.71 48.25 -24.63
N LYS A 2 43.15 47.02 -24.58
CA LYS A 2 42.36 45.82 -24.56
C LYS A 2 41.96 45.50 -23.12
N LYS A 3 40.71 45.31 -22.79
CA LYS A 3 40.29 44.65 -21.54
C LYS A 3 38.98 43.91 -21.79
N THR A 4 39.07 42.66 -22.06
CA THR A 4 38.64 41.52 -21.27
C THR A 4 37.21 41.63 -20.74
N LEU A 5 36.29 41.11 -21.52
CA LEU A 5 34.95 40.70 -21.15
C LEU A 5 34.88 39.18 -21.25
N PHE A 6 35.31 38.50 -20.22
CA PHE A 6 35.06 37.07 -20.02
C PHE A 6 34.74 36.88 -18.55
N SER A 7 33.52 36.69 -18.21
CA SER A 7 33.08 35.84 -17.11
C SER A 7 31.65 36.18 -16.72
N LEU A 8 30.68 35.55 -17.29
CA LEU A 8 29.33 35.40 -16.69
C LEU A 8 28.49 34.43 -17.52
N ILE A 9 28.90 33.17 -17.62
CA ILE A 9 28.01 32.07 -18.01
C ILE A 9 28.50 30.82 -17.29
N ALA A 10 28.07 30.58 -16.11
CA ALA A 10 28.09 29.25 -15.47
C ALA A 10 27.41 29.25 -14.12
N VAL A 11 26.13 29.50 -14.01
CA VAL A 11 25.28 29.01 -12.89
C VAL A 11 23.83 28.96 -13.37
N LEU A 12 23.45 27.97 -14.10
CA LEU A 12 22.03 27.64 -14.27
C LEU A 12 21.84 26.21 -14.79
N THR A 13 22.25 25.22 -14.04
CA THR A 13 21.83 23.84 -14.31
C THR A 13 21.95 23.01 -13.04
N LEU A 14 21.08 23.20 -12.04
CA LEU A 14 20.96 22.25 -10.93
C LEU A 14 19.61 22.37 -10.19
N PHE A 15 18.49 22.33 -10.91
CA PHE A 15 17.18 22.20 -10.25
C PHE A 15 16.20 21.36 -11.08
N ALA A 16 16.51 20.10 -11.36
CA ALA A 16 15.57 19.25 -12.08
C ALA A 16 15.58 17.77 -11.67
N THR A 17 16.07 17.40 -10.49
CA THR A 17 16.19 15.98 -10.13
C THR A 17 15.35 15.48 -8.96
N SER A 18 14.61 16.36 -8.28
CA SER A 18 13.88 15.96 -7.07
C SER A 18 12.47 15.39 -7.30
N HIS A 19 11.89 15.51 -8.49
CA HIS A 19 10.53 15.05 -8.75
C HIS A 19 10.43 13.59 -9.24
N VAL A 20 11.49 13.04 -9.78
CA VAL A 20 11.47 11.67 -10.33
C VAL A 20 11.48 10.61 -9.23
N ALA A 21 12.19 10.85 -8.13
CA ALA A 21 12.28 9.92 -7.01
C ALA A 21 10.91 9.74 -6.30
N SER A 22 10.15 10.82 -6.12
CA SER A 22 8.83 10.75 -5.49
C SER A 22 7.81 9.96 -6.34
N ALA A 23 7.88 10.07 -7.67
CA ALA A 23 7.03 9.30 -8.58
C ALA A 23 7.35 7.81 -8.57
N GLN A 24 8.62 7.44 -8.38
CA GLN A 24 9.05 6.04 -8.33
C GLN A 24 8.65 5.33 -7.04
N THR A 25 8.52 6.05 -5.93
CA THR A 25 8.06 5.52 -4.65
C THR A 25 6.54 5.59 -4.46
N ALA A 26 5.84 6.35 -5.29
CA ALA A 26 4.40 6.52 -5.19
C ALA A 26 3.66 5.22 -5.53
N THR A 27 2.76 4.80 -4.66
CA THR A 27 1.92 3.61 -4.81
C THR A 27 0.43 3.93 -4.58
N PRO A 28 -0.16 4.91 -5.30
CA PRO A 28 -1.52 5.39 -5.02
C PRO A 28 -2.57 4.30 -5.21
N GLY A 29 -2.46 3.48 -6.24
CA GLY A 29 -3.40 2.38 -6.48
C GLY A 29 -3.33 1.29 -5.41
N ILE A 30 -2.14 1.02 -4.85
CA ILE A 30 -1.95 0.10 -3.74
C ILE A 30 -2.60 0.66 -2.47
N ASN A 31 -2.38 1.93 -2.16
CA ASN A 31 -2.94 2.57 -0.98
C ASN A 31 -4.48 2.60 -1.01
N ALA A 32 -5.08 2.93 -2.17
CA ALA A 32 -6.53 2.92 -2.35
C ALA A 32 -7.11 1.51 -2.14
N ARG A 33 -6.47 0.48 -2.68
CA ARG A 33 -6.89 -0.92 -2.50
C ARG A 33 -6.85 -1.32 -1.03
N GLN A 34 -5.76 -1.05 -0.33
CA GLN A 34 -5.63 -1.34 1.10
C GLN A 34 -6.68 -0.60 1.95
N ALA A 35 -7.02 0.64 1.59
CA ALA A 35 -8.10 1.36 2.27
C ALA A 35 -9.44 0.64 2.11
N ASN A 36 -9.76 0.19 0.90
CA ASN A 36 -10.98 -0.57 0.62
C ASN A 36 -10.99 -1.93 1.34
N GLU A 37 -9.87 -2.64 1.39
CA GLU A 37 -9.74 -3.91 2.09
C GLU A 37 -9.97 -3.77 3.59
N ARG A 38 -9.37 -2.76 4.23
CA ARG A 38 -9.63 -2.43 5.64
C ARG A 38 -11.10 -2.10 5.91
N ALA A 39 -11.72 -1.32 5.03
CA ALA A 39 -13.15 -0.99 5.14
C ALA A 39 -14.02 -2.24 5.06
N ARG A 40 -13.71 -3.17 4.15
CA ARG A 40 -14.43 -4.46 4.01
C ARG A 40 -14.25 -5.36 5.23
N ILE A 41 -13.05 -5.43 5.81
CA ILE A 41 -12.81 -6.18 7.05
C ILE A 41 -13.64 -5.57 8.19
N HIS A 42 -13.63 -4.25 8.31
CA HIS A 42 -14.39 -3.56 9.35
C HIS A 42 -15.90 -3.81 9.19
N GLN A 43 -16.41 -3.68 7.98
CA GLN A 43 -17.80 -3.95 7.64
C GLN A 43 -18.17 -5.42 7.96
N GLY A 44 -17.33 -6.39 7.57
CA GLY A 44 -17.56 -7.79 7.84
C GLY A 44 -17.61 -8.12 9.33
N VAL A 45 -16.82 -7.43 10.17
CA VAL A 45 -16.91 -7.54 11.63
C VAL A 45 -18.22 -6.94 12.15
N ALA A 46 -18.62 -5.79 11.64
CA ALA A 46 -19.82 -5.09 12.06
C ALA A 46 -21.10 -5.85 11.67
N SER A 47 -21.13 -6.44 10.47
CA SER A 47 -22.26 -7.24 9.98
C SER A 47 -22.31 -8.67 10.57
N GLY A 48 -21.22 -9.12 11.22
CA GLY A 48 -21.11 -10.50 11.71
C GLY A 48 -20.68 -11.53 10.67
N GLU A 49 -20.42 -11.12 9.44
CA GLU A 49 -19.90 -11.98 8.37
C GLU A 49 -18.46 -12.46 8.64
N LEU A 50 -17.73 -11.73 9.47
CA LEU A 50 -16.39 -12.10 9.92
C LEU A 50 -16.38 -12.34 11.43
N THR A 51 -15.83 -13.47 11.83
CA THR A 51 -15.54 -13.73 13.24
C THR A 51 -14.31 -12.91 13.68
N ARG A 52 -14.13 -12.73 14.98
CA ARG A 52 -12.96 -12.02 15.53
C ARG A 52 -11.62 -12.64 15.11
N PRO A 53 -11.44 -13.99 15.18
CA PRO A 53 -10.19 -14.61 14.73
C PRO A 53 -9.92 -14.42 13.24
N GLU A 54 -10.94 -14.47 12.39
CA GLU A 54 -10.81 -14.23 10.95
C GLU A 54 -10.38 -12.79 10.65
N ALA A 55 -11.05 -11.84 11.29
CA ALA A 55 -10.68 -10.44 11.17
C ALA A 55 -9.24 -10.18 11.66
N ALA A 56 -8.78 -10.84 12.72
CA ALA A 56 -7.42 -10.74 13.20
C ALA A 56 -6.40 -11.27 12.18
N ARG A 57 -6.68 -12.42 11.56
CA ARG A 57 -5.84 -12.99 10.50
C ARG A 57 -5.75 -12.09 9.26
N LEU A 58 -6.88 -11.51 8.85
CA LEU A 58 -6.92 -10.59 7.71
C LEU A 58 -6.15 -9.30 8.00
N LYS A 59 -6.28 -8.74 9.20
CA LYS A 59 -5.50 -7.56 9.63
C LYS A 59 -4.00 -7.86 9.72
N ALA A 60 -3.61 -9.05 10.18
CA ALA A 60 -2.21 -9.47 10.19
C ALA A 60 -1.63 -9.52 8.77
N ARG A 61 -2.37 -10.06 7.80
CA ARG A 61 -1.97 -10.06 6.39
C ARG A 61 -1.82 -8.66 5.81
N GLU A 62 -2.74 -7.75 6.13
CA GLU A 62 -2.62 -6.35 5.74
C GLU A 62 -1.37 -5.66 6.34
N ALA A 63 -1.02 -6.01 7.58
CA ALA A 63 0.18 -5.50 8.23
C ALA A 63 1.46 -6.02 7.54
N GLU A 64 1.50 -7.29 7.12
CA GLU A 64 2.58 -7.90 6.35
C GLU A 64 2.78 -7.17 5.01
N ILE A 65 1.72 -7.01 4.21
CA ILE A 65 1.76 -6.25 2.95
C ILE A 65 2.27 -4.81 3.18
N ASN A 66 1.87 -4.17 4.27
CA ASN A 66 2.38 -2.84 4.62
C ASN A 66 3.88 -2.84 4.97
N GLN A 67 4.37 -3.91 5.58
CA GLN A 67 5.79 -4.08 5.87
C GLN A 67 6.59 -4.25 4.57
N ASP A 68 6.14 -5.12 3.65
CA ASP A 68 6.77 -5.34 2.35
C ASP A 68 6.80 -4.06 1.52
N LYS A 69 5.69 -3.31 1.53
CA LYS A 69 5.62 -2.00 0.88
C LYS A 69 6.61 -1.00 1.46
N ARG A 70 6.83 -1.01 2.78
CA ARG A 70 7.84 -0.14 3.42
C ARG A 70 9.25 -0.58 3.09
N ALA A 71 9.51 -1.88 3.08
CA ALA A 71 10.80 -2.44 2.69
C ALA A 71 11.14 -2.08 1.23
N ALA A 72 10.19 -2.25 0.31
CA ALA A 72 10.34 -1.87 -1.09
C ALA A 72 10.59 -0.37 -1.31
N LYS A 73 10.15 0.49 -0.39
CA LYS A 73 10.39 1.94 -0.45
C LYS A 73 11.68 2.38 0.24
N ALA A 74 12.34 1.51 0.99
CA ALA A 74 13.47 1.88 1.84
C ALA A 74 14.69 2.38 1.04
N ASP A 75 14.90 1.88 -0.17
CA ASP A 75 15.97 2.32 -1.08
C ASP A 75 15.59 3.54 -1.95
N GLY A 76 14.37 4.06 -1.82
CA GLY A 76 13.85 5.21 -2.57
C GLY A 76 13.29 4.87 -3.95
N ILE A 77 13.30 3.61 -4.37
CA ILE A 77 12.80 3.17 -5.68
C ILE A 77 11.97 1.89 -5.50
N VAL A 78 10.68 1.96 -5.78
CA VAL A 78 9.86 0.75 -5.87
C VAL A 78 9.97 0.19 -7.28
N THR A 79 10.68 -0.90 -7.43
CA THR A 79 10.91 -1.57 -8.71
C THR A 79 9.61 -2.13 -9.30
N ARG A 80 9.65 -2.50 -10.58
CA ARG A 80 8.50 -3.11 -11.25
C ARG A 80 8.12 -4.45 -10.61
N ASP A 81 9.11 -5.25 -10.25
CA ASP A 81 8.91 -6.58 -9.68
C ASP A 81 8.32 -6.48 -8.27
N GLU A 82 8.84 -5.61 -7.41
CA GLU A 82 8.26 -5.32 -6.09
C GLU A 82 6.81 -4.84 -6.17
N ARG A 83 6.49 -3.99 -7.16
CA ARG A 83 5.09 -3.58 -7.39
C ARG A 83 4.20 -4.76 -7.81
N GLN A 84 4.73 -5.69 -8.60
CA GLN A 84 3.98 -6.88 -9.02
C GLN A 84 3.74 -7.82 -7.82
N ASP A 85 4.75 -8.03 -6.98
CA ASP A 85 4.64 -8.85 -5.79
C ASP A 85 3.64 -8.27 -4.80
N ILE A 86 3.77 -7.00 -4.44
CA ILE A 86 2.79 -6.32 -3.58
C ILE A 86 1.37 -6.43 -4.15
N ARG A 87 1.18 -6.22 -5.45
CA ARG A 87 -0.15 -6.38 -6.08
C ARG A 87 -0.67 -7.81 -6.05
N LYS A 88 0.22 -8.80 -6.12
CA LYS A 88 -0.14 -10.21 -5.99
C LYS A 88 -0.64 -10.51 -4.57
N ASP A 89 0.07 -10.03 -3.57
CA ASP A 89 -0.28 -10.22 -2.17
C ASP A 89 -1.61 -9.54 -1.82
N GLU A 90 -1.83 -8.32 -2.30
CA GLU A 90 -3.11 -7.64 -2.18
C GLU A 90 -4.26 -8.38 -2.86
N ARG A 91 -4.04 -8.98 -4.05
CA ARG A 91 -5.06 -9.83 -4.67
C ARG A 91 -5.38 -11.05 -3.84
N GLN A 92 -4.38 -11.66 -3.20
CA GLN A 92 -4.58 -12.80 -2.31
C GLN A 92 -5.33 -12.39 -1.04
N ALA A 93 -4.99 -11.24 -0.43
CA ALA A 93 -5.69 -10.66 0.70
C ALA A 93 -7.15 -10.39 0.37
N SER A 94 -7.42 -9.74 -0.76
CA SER A 94 -8.77 -9.44 -1.22
C SER A 94 -9.63 -10.70 -1.43
N ARG A 95 -9.04 -11.76 -2.01
CA ARG A 95 -9.71 -13.06 -2.15
C ARG A 95 -9.98 -13.74 -0.81
N ALA A 96 -9.06 -13.61 0.14
CA ALA A 96 -9.23 -14.15 1.49
C ALA A 96 -10.39 -13.44 2.22
N ILE A 97 -10.45 -12.10 2.15
CA ILE A 97 -11.56 -11.31 2.70
C ILE A 97 -12.89 -11.77 2.08
N TYR A 98 -12.93 -11.89 0.76
CA TYR A 98 -14.14 -12.32 0.07
C TYR A 98 -14.61 -13.70 0.54
N ARG A 99 -13.72 -14.68 0.56
CA ARG A 99 -14.05 -16.06 0.98
C ARG A 99 -14.57 -16.10 2.42
N GLN A 100 -13.88 -15.43 3.33
CA GLN A 100 -14.28 -15.44 4.74
C GLN A 100 -15.60 -14.72 5.01
N LYS A 101 -15.92 -13.70 4.21
CA LYS A 101 -17.26 -13.06 4.29
C LYS A 101 -18.40 -13.93 3.73
N HIS A 102 -18.09 -14.97 2.95
CA HIS A 102 -19.08 -15.77 2.23
C HIS A 102 -18.99 -17.26 2.55
N ASP A 103 -18.27 -17.66 3.59
CA ASP A 103 -18.10 -19.08 3.96
C ASP A 103 -19.19 -19.65 4.86
N GLY A 104 -20.23 -18.88 5.14
CA GLY A 104 -21.36 -19.31 5.96
C GLY A 104 -21.08 -19.41 7.46
N GLN A 105 -19.90 -19.02 7.91
CA GLN A 105 -19.55 -18.94 9.34
C GLN A 105 -20.08 -17.64 9.94
N GLU A 106 -21.39 -17.49 9.95
CA GLU A 106 -22.02 -16.36 10.63
C GLU A 106 -21.69 -16.40 12.13
N ARG A 107 -21.38 -15.24 12.67
CA ARG A 107 -21.22 -15.05 14.11
C ARG A 107 -22.52 -15.46 14.79
N ARG A 108 -22.60 -16.67 15.36
CA ARG A 108 -23.75 -17.09 16.13
C ARG A 108 -24.03 -16.03 17.19
N PRO A 109 -25.26 -15.47 17.26
CA PRO A 109 -25.62 -14.56 18.33
C PRO A 109 -25.34 -15.27 19.66
N ARG A 110 -24.60 -14.61 20.56
CA ARG A 110 -24.39 -15.12 21.91
C ARG A 110 -25.74 -15.17 22.57
N MET A 111 -26.34 -16.35 22.67
CA MET A 111 -27.52 -16.54 23.54
C MET A 111 -27.11 -16.13 24.95
N VAL A 112 -27.60 -14.98 25.38
CA VAL A 112 -27.57 -14.58 26.79
C VAL A 112 -28.57 -15.49 27.51
N ARG A 113 -28.04 -16.41 28.31
CA ARG A 113 -28.85 -17.15 29.29
C ARG A 113 -29.04 -16.28 30.52
#